data_8332b545a40252f408d2acd150213b8a
#
_entry.id   8332b545a40252f408d2acd150213b8a
#
_cell.length_a   1.000
_cell.length_b   1.000
_cell.length_c   1.000
_cell.angle_alpha   90.00
_cell.angle_beta   90.00
_cell.angle_gamma   90.00
#
_symmetry.space_group_name_H-M   'P 1'
#
loop_
_entity.id
_entity.type
_entity.pdbx_description
1 polymer ?
#
loop_
_entity_poly.entity_id
_entity_poly.type
_entity_poly.pdbx_seq_one_letter_code
_entity_poly.pdbx_strand_id
1 'polypeptide(L)'
;TSIEEVWGIGRRLSLFLKKYNIHNAYQFSQMDRGWIRKNMGVVGEKTYLELNSVSCLELDLVPSDKQSCCVSRSFSQPIEKLFDLEESISTYGSRVSEKIREEGLVAESMSVFVLTNHFNRREKQYSNSIKLHLPFPTNNSIKIVKRALEGIRKIYRPGFRYKKAGIILYGLSRHNVTRGLLDYDRDTSDRIMNTID
;
A
#
# COMPACT_ATOMS: atom_id res chain seq x y z
N THR A 1 24.93 -7.83 -18.39
CA THR A 1 24.19 -7.23 -17.25
C THR A 1 24.64 -7.88 -15.97
N SER A 2 24.99 -7.07 -14.94
CA SER A 2 25.36 -7.52 -13.62
C SER A 2 24.18 -8.25 -12.96
N ILE A 3 24.47 -9.22 -12.08
CA ILE A 3 23.43 -10.02 -11.41
C ILE A 3 22.52 -9.17 -10.51
N GLU A 4 23.01 -8.08 -9.94
CA GLU A 4 22.25 -7.16 -9.09
C GLU A 4 21.31 -6.22 -9.87
N GLU A 5 21.47 -6.12 -11.19
CA GLU A 5 20.59 -5.38 -12.09
C GLU A 5 19.48 -6.24 -12.69
N VAL A 6 19.51 -7.56 -12.43
CA VAL A 6 18.48 -8.47 -12.89
C VAL A 6 17.20 -8.28 -12.07
N TRP A 7 16.08 -8.00 -12.75
CA TRP A 7 14.78 -7.86 -12.13
C TRP A 7 14.41 -9.11 -11.32
N GLY A 8 13.99 -8.97 -10.09
CA GLY A 8 13.72 -10.09 -9.18
C GLY A 8 14.92 -10.53 -8.34
N ILE A 9 16.13 -10.06 -8.62
CA ILE A 9 17.33 -10.34 -7.83
C ILE A 9 17.73 -9.12 -7.00
N GLY A 10 17.19 -9.05 -5.77
CA GLY A 10 17.51 -7.98 -4.82
C GLY A 10 18.86 -8.21 -4.12
N ARG A 11 19.29 -7.23 -3.32
CA ARG A 11 20.60 -7.19 -2.63
C ARG A 11 20.96 -8.51 -1.91
N ARG A 12 20.01 -9.15 -1.21
CA ARG A 12 20.28 -10.41 -0.48
C ARG A 12 20.59 -11.57 -1.43
N LEU A 13 19.79 -11.69 -2.51
CA LEU A 13 19.98 -12.74 -3.50
C LEU A 13 21.26 -12.53 -4.32
N SER A 14 21.59 -11.29 -4.66
CA SER A 14 22.83 -11.00 -5.37
C SER A 14 24.07 -11.36 -4.53
N LEU A 15 24.08 -11.02 -3.25
CA LEU A 15 25.15 -11.43 -2.33
C LEU A 15 25.23 -12.94 -2.16
N PHE A 16 24.09 -13.64 -2.15
CA PHE A 16 24.04 -15.10 -2.10
C PHE A 16 24.63 -15.71 -3.37
N LEU A 17 24.20 -15.26 -4.55
CA LEU A 17 24.68 -15.75 -5.85
C LEU A 17 26.19 -15.51 -6.04
N LYS A 18 26.69 -14.34 -5.62
CA LYS A 18 28.14 -14.02 -5.66
C LYS A 18 29.00 -15.01 -4.85
N LYS A 19 28.47 -15.62 -3.77
CA LYS A 19 29.17 -16.71 -3.03
C LYS A 19 29.36 -17.97 -3.87
N TYR A 20 28.53 -18.17 -4.88
CA TYR A 20 28.63 -19.27 -5.83
C TYR A 20 29.28 -18.85 -7.17
N ASN A 21 30.03 -17.71 -7.16
CA ASN A 21 30.72 -17.16 -8.32
C ASN A 21 29.78 -16.75 -9.47
N ILE A 22 28.51 -16.46 -9.17
CA ILE A 22 27.52 -15.98 -10.14
C ILE A 22 27.46 -14.46 -10.06
N HIS A 23 28.04 -13.77 -11.02
CA HIS A 23 28.21 -12.32 -11.04
C HIS A 23 27.36 -11.59 -12.10
N ASN A 24 26.79 -12.31 -13.06
CA ASN A 24 26.02 -11.73 -14.14
C ASN A 24 24.81 -12.60 -14.55
N ALA A 25 23.93 -12.01 -15.36
CA ALA A 25 22.70 -12.66 -15.84
C ALA A 25 22.98 -13.91 -16.68
N TYR A 26 24.05 -13.91 -17.48
CA TYR A 26 24.41 -15.06 -18.31
C TYR A 26 24.81 -16.26 -17.44
N GLN A 27 25.68 -16.05 -16.45
CA GLN A 27 26.06 -17.13 -15.53
C GLN A 27 24.85 -17.70 -14.78
N PHE A 28 23.91 -16.81 -14.39
CA PHE A 28 22.69 -17.25 -13.74
C PHE A 28 21.78 -18.06 -14.68
N SER A 29 21.66 -17.69 -15.94
CA SER A 29 20.86 -18.43 -16.95
C SER A 29 21.42 -19.81 -17.28
N GLN A 30 22.71 -20.08 -17.00
CA GLN A 30 23.36 -21.37 -17.21
C GLN A 30 23.31 -22.30 -15.99
N MET A 31 22.68 -21.86 -14.89
CA MET A 31 22.56 -22.63 -13.66
C MET A 31 21.59 -23.80 -13.81
N ASP A 32 21.74 -24.79 -12.92
CA ASP A 32 20.74 -25.86 -12.80
C ASP A 32 19.41 -25.33 -12.26
N ARG A 33 18.33 -25.59 -12.99
CA ARG A 33 16.97 -25.15 -12.63
C ARG A 33 16.52 -25.69 -11.27
N GLY A 34 16.86 -26.95 -10.96
CA GLY A 34 16.49 -27.60 -9.71
C GLY A 34 17.18 -26.93 -8.54
N TRP A 35 18.47 -26.59 -8.69
CA TRP A 35 19.21 -25.83 -7.70
C TRP A 35 18.60 -24.47 -7.44
N ILE A 36 18.23 -23.72 -8.50
CA ILE A 36 17.58 -22.39 -8.38
C ILE A 36 16.25 -22.53 -7.65
N ARG A 37 15.41 -23.48 -8.04
CA ARG A 37 14.12 -23.73 -7.39
C ARG A 37 14.26 -24.01 -5.89
N LYS A 38 15.26 -24.84 -5.54
CA LYS A 38 15.55 -25.22 -4.14
C LYS A 38 16.04 -24.04 -3.30
N ASN A 39 16.90 -23.20 -3.84
CA ASN A 39 17.59 -22.14 -3.08
C ASN A 39 16.90 -20.77 -3.17
N MET A 40 16.17 -20.49 -4.23
CA MET A 40 15.54 -19.19 -4.49
C MET A 40 14.01 -19.26 -4.62
N GLY A 41 13.45 -20.46 -4.58
CA GLY A 41 12.01 -20.69 -4.67
C GLY A 41 11.43 -20.39 -6.06
N VAL A 42 10.09 -20.26 -6.11
CA VAL A 42 9.34 -20.03 -7.37
C VAL A 42 9.75 -18.76 -8.08
N VAL A 43 10.00 -17.68 -7.34
CA VAL A 43 10.37 -16.38 -7.91
C VAL A 43 11.72 -16.46 -8.61
N GLY A 44 12.72 -17.09 -8.01
CA GLY A 44 14.02 -17.29 -8.63
C GLY A 44 13.94 -18.17 -9.88
N GLU A 45 13.11 -19.22 -9.83
CA GLU A 45 12.86 -20.09 -10.99
C GLU A 45 12.20 -19.33 -12.15
N LYS A 46 11.21 -18.47 -11.87
CA LYS A 46 10.58 -17.62 -12.91
C LYS A 46 11.62 -16.69 -13.55
N THR A 47 12.43 -16.00 -12.74
CA THR A 47 13.52 -15.14 -13.26
C THR A 47 14.49 -15.93 -14.14
N TYR A 48 14.86 -17.15 -13.75
CA TYR A 48 15.70 -18.03 -14.55
C TYR A 48 15.05 -18.40 -15.90
N LEU A 49 13.79 -18.79 -15.88
CA LEU A 49 13.05 -19.17 -17.10
C LEU A 49 12.92 -17.98 -18.05
N GLU A 50 12.61 -16.78 -17.55
CA GLU A 50 12.51 -15.57 -18.36
C GLU A 50 13.85 -15.16 -18.98
N LEU A 51 14.96 -15.32 -18.27
CA LEU A 51 16.30 -15.13 -18.85
C LEU A 51 16.63 -16.17 -19.93
N ASN A 52 15.99 -17.32 -19.90
CA ASN A 52 16.06 -18.35 -20.93
C ASN A 52 14.93 -18.26 -21.98
N SER A 53 14.32 -17.08 -22.11
CA SER A 53 13.26 -16.79 -23.10
C SER A 53 11.96 -17.59 -22.89
N VAL A 54 11.73 -18.12 -21.71
CA VAL A 54 10.46 -18.76 -21.34
C VAL A 54 9.62 -17.76 -20.54
N SER A 55 8.57 -17.24 -21.16
CA SER A 55 7.65 -16.30 -20.50
C SER A 55 6.92 -16.98 -19.33
N CYS A 56 7.03 -16.39 -18.13
CA CYS A 56 6.40 -16.88 -16.91
C CYS A 56 5.31 -15.94 -16.37
N LEU A 57 5.18 -14.77 -16.98
CA LEU A 57 4.15 -13.78 -16.66
C LEU A 57 3.33 -13.56 -17.91
N GLU A 58 2.06 -13.90 -17.84
CA GLU A 58 1.10 -13.53 -18.87
C GLU A 58 0.80 -12.03 -18.77
N LEU A 59 0.52 -11.42 -19.92
CA LEU A 59 0.07 -10.04 -19.96
C LEU A 59 -1.38 -10.00 -19.49
N ASP A 60 -1.64 -9.42 -18.31
CA ASP A 60 -2.99 -9.19 -17.84
C ASP A 60 -3.66 -8.12 -18.72
N LEU A 61 -4.45 -8.56 -19.68
CA LEU A 61 -5.21 -7.67 -20.58
C LEU A 61 -6.37 -6.98 -19.87
N VAL A 62 -6.84 -7.55 -18.77
CA VAL A 62 -7.91 -6.98 -17.93
C VAL A 62 -7.37 -6.85 -16.51
N PRO A 63 -7.17 -5.62 -16.01
CA PRO A 63 -6.75 -5.42 -14.62
C PRO A 63 -7.77 -6.03 -13.66
N SER A 64 -7.30 -6.82 -12.69
CA SER A 64 -8.15 -7.31 -11.61
C SER A 64 -8.71 -6.14 -10.80
N ASP A 65 -9.93 -6.30 -10.28
CA ASP A 65 -10.55 -5.28 -9.44
C ASP A 65 -9.66 -4.96 -8.23
N LYS A 66 -9.49 -3.65 -7.97
CA LYS A 66 -8.69 -3.19 -6.84
C LYS A 66 -9.29 -3.67 -5.52
N GLN A 67 -8.49 -4.35 -4.72
CA GLN A 67 -8.88 -4.82 -3.39
C GLN A 67 -8.66 -3.76 -2.29
N SER A 68 -7.75 -2.82 -2.54
CA SER A 68 -7.44 -1.74 -1.59
C SER A 68 -6.90 -0.51 -2.29
N CYS A 69 -7.05 0.65 -1.64
CA CYS A 69 -6.44 1.91 -2.08
C CYS A 69 -5.69 2.54 -0.91
N CYS A 70 -4.43 2.95 -1.14
CA CYS A 70 -3.57 3.52 -0.11
C CYS A 70 -3.10 4.92 -0.48
N VAL A 71 -3.16 5.84 0.49
CA VAL A 71 -2.46 7.11 0.44
C VAL A 71 -1.59 7.23 1.68
N SER A 72 -0.29 7.37 1.48
CA SER A 72 0.68 7.55 2.56
C SER A 72 1.84 8.42 2.11
N ARG A 73 2.47 9.12 3.04
CA ARG A 73 3.66 9.94 2.79
C ARG A 73 4.70 9.77 3.88
N SER A 74 5.96 9.80 3.47
CA SER A 74 7.07 10.00 4.39
C SER A 74 7.30 11.50 4.55
N PHE A 75 7.41 11.94 5.78
CA PHE A 75 7.64 13.36 6.10
C PHE A 75 9.10 13.74 5.85
N SER A 76 9.35 14.92 5.30
CA SER A 76 10.72 15.46 5.16
C SER A 76 11.35 15.63 6.54
N GLN A 77 10.67 16.32 7.44
CA GLN A 77 10.97 16.40 8.87
C GLN A 77 10.01 15.50 9.65
N PRO A 78 10.51 14.76 10.67
CA PRO A 78 9.64 13.95 11.51
C PRO A 78 8.60 14.79 12.25
N ILE A 79 7.38 14.29 12.36
CA ILE A 79 6.28 14.92 13.09
C ILE A 79 6.23 14.34 14.51
N GLU A 80 6.06 15.23 15.51
CA GLU A 80 5.95 14.85 16.92
C GLU A 80 4.59 15.18 17.52
N LYS A 81 3.90 16.21 16.99
CA LYS A 81 2.63 16.69 17.52
C LYS A 81 1.45 15.96 16.88
N LEU A 82 0.45 15.65 17.71
CA LEU A 82 -0.79 15.04 17.23
C LEU A 82 -1.49 15.92 16.18
N PHE A 83 -1.54 17.22 16.40
CA PHE A 83 -2.19 18.18 15.50
C PHE A 83 -1.65 18.09 14.07
N ASP A 84 -0.34 18.05 13.90
CA ASP A 84 0.31 18.00 12.57
C ASP A 84 0.05 16.62 11.88
N LEU A 85 -0.08 15.54 12.67
CA LEU A 85 -0.50 14.24 12.16
C LEU A 85 -1.98 14.24 11.74
N GLU A 86 -2.85 14.88 12.51
CA GLU A 86 -4.28 15.01 12.18
C GLU A 86 -4.49 15.78 10.88
N GLU A 87 -3.74 16.86 10.66
CA GLU A 87 -3.75 17.62 9.41
C GLU A 87 -3.32 16.76 8.22
N SER A 88 -2.19 16.03 8.38
CA SER A 88 -1.68 15.11 7.36
C SER A 88 -2.69 14.00 7.05
N ILE A 89 -3.27 13.37 8.07
CA ILE A 89 -4.27 12.30 7.93
C ILE A 89 -5.56 12.83 7.28
N SER A 90 -5.98 14.05 7.60
CA SER A 90 -7.15 14.69 6.95
C SER A 90 -6.92 14.84 5.45
N THR A 91 -5.74 15.33 5.07
CA THR A 91 -5.35 15.46 3.66
C THR A 91 -5.30 14.08 2.97
N TYR A 92 -4.75 13.04 3.63
CA TYR A 92 -4.70 11.70 3.05
C TYR A 92 -6.07 11.04 2.94
N GLY A 93 -6.96 11.32 3.91
CA GLY A 93 -8.35 10.87 3.89
C GLY A 93 -9.13 11.45 2.71
N SER A 94 -8.99 12.76 2.46
CA SER A 94 -9.60 13.40 1.31
C SER A 94 -9.09 12.81 -0.01
N ARG A 95 -7.77 12.71 -0.17
CA ARG A 95 -7.15 12.18 -1.40
C ARG A 95 -7.45 10.70 -1.67
N VAL A 96 -7.54 9.86 -0.63
CA VAL A 96 -7.88 8.45 -0.85
C VAL A 96 -9.36 8.28 -1.21
N SER A 97 -10.22 9.14 -0.66
CA SER A 97 -11.65 9.17 -1.01
C SER A 97 -11.87 9.63 -2.44
N GLU A 98 -11.20 10.69 -2.87
CA GLU A 98 -11.20 11.18 -4.26
C GLU A 98 -10.81 10.06 -5.24
N LYS A 99 -9.68 9.39 -5.00
CA LYS A 99 -9.21 8.29 -5.86
C LYS A 99 -10.21 7.16 -6.05
N ILE A 100 -10.86 6.71 -4.97
CA ILE A 100 -11.86 5.64 -5.10
C ILE A 100 -13.14 6.14 -5.75
N ARG A 101 -13.48 7.43 -5.60
CA ARG A 101 -14.62 8.08 -6.23
C ARG A 101 -14.46 8.21 -7.74
N GLU A 102 -13.28 8.64 -8.21
CA GLU A 102 -12.91 8.68 -9.63
C GLU A 102 -13.07 7.32 -10.33
N GLU A 103 -12.86 6.23 -9.58
CA GLU A 103 -13.02 4.86 -10.08
C GLU A 103 -14.44 4.27 -9.86
N GLY A 104 -15.37 5.07 -9.31
CA GLY A 104 -16.72 4.61 -9.00
C GLY A 104 -16.78 3.56 -7.89
N LEU A 105 -15.79 3.57 -6.98
CA LEU A 105 -15.67 2.59 -5.90
C LEU A 105 -16.12 3.17 -4.55
N VAL A 106 -16.51 2.27 -3.65
CA VAL A 106 -16.76 2.52 -2.22
C VAL A 106 -15.93 1.58 -1.37
N ALA A 107 -15.62 1.95 -0.12
CA ALA A 107 -14.85 1.16 0.81
C ALA A 107 -15.68 0.74 2.03
N GLU A 108 -15.47 -0.47 2.53
CA GLU A 108 -16.15 -1.02 3.72
C GLU A 108 -15.34 -0.79 5.01
N SER A 109 -14.03 -0.74 4.90
CA SER A 109 -13.15 -0.58 6.05
C SER A 109 -11.88 0.18 5.68
N MET A 110 -11.18 0.66 6.71
CA MET A 110 -9.95 1.40 6.55
C MET A 110 -8.93 1.03 7.62
N SER A 111 -7.65 1.29 7.34
CA SER A 111 -6.61 1.32 8.35
C SER A 111 -5.91 2.68 8.34
N VAL A 112 -5.63 3.18 9.54
CA VAL A 112 -4.73 4.31 9.76
C VAL A 112 -3.46 3.79 10.38
N PHE A 113 -2.30 4.23 9.90
CA PHE A 113 -1.02 3.79 10.42
C PHE A 113 -0.01 4.93 10.55
N VAL A 114 0.91 4.74 11.48
CA VAL A 114 2.07 5.61 11.70
C VAL A 114 3.31 4.77 11.95
N LEU A 115 4.47 5.29 11.56
CA LEU A 115 5.75 4.68 11.89
C LEU A 115 6.87 5.72 12.01
N THR A 116 7.82 5.42 12.87
CA THR A 116 9.09 6.16 13.03
C THR A 116 10.09 5.74 11.95
N ASN A 117 11.26 6.37 11.91
CA ASN A 117 12.32 6.01 10.97
C ASN A 117 13.08 4.76 11.46
N HIS A 118 12.71 3.57 11.00
CA HIS A 118 13.35 2.31 11.37
C HIS A 118 14.84 2.19 10.96
N PHE A 119 15.31 3.07 10.08
CA PHE A 119 16.74 3.14 9.72
C PHE A 119 17.56 3.91 10.75
N ASN A 120 16.93 4.80 11.53
CA ASN A 120 17.61 5.55 12.58
C ASN A 120 17.52 4.79 13.92
N ARG A 121 18.52 3.95 14.17
CA ARG A 121 18.60 3.13 15.40
C ARG A 121 18.86 3.94 16.68
N ARG A 122 19.18 5.23 16.57
CA ARG A 122 19.44 6.11 17.72
C ARG A 122 18.15 6.68 18.32
N GLU A 123 17.05 6.62 17.58
CA GLU A 123 15.73 7.11 18.02
C GLU A 123 14.84 5.98 18.52
N LYS A 124 13.95 6.29 19.47
CA LYS A 124 12.91 5.35 19.93
C LYS A 124 12.05 4.91 18.75
N GLN A 125 11.85 3.62 18.60
CA GLN A 125 11.07 3.04 17.51
C GLN A 125 9.64 2.80 17.92
N TYR A 126 8.71 3.19 17.04
CA TYR A 126 7.29 2.94 17.18
C TYR A 126 6.65 2.74 15.81
N SER A 127 5.85 1.71 15.71
CA SER A 127 5.00 1.44 14.55
C SER A 127 3.67 0.92 15.06
N ASN A 128 2.58 1.51 14.60
CA ASN A 128 1.24 1.05 14.95
C ASN A 128 0.25 1.31 13.82
N SER A 129 -0.78 0.49 13.77
CA SER A 129 -1.90 0.63 12.86
C SER A 129 -3.19 0.21 13.53
N ILE A 130 -4.29 0.83 13.12
CA ILE A 130 -5.62 0.47 13.59
C ILE A 130 -6.55 0.26 12.39
N LYS A 131 -7.23 -0.88 12.37
CA LYS A 131 -8.30 -1.16 11.41
C LYS A 131 -9.63 -0.68 11.99
N LEU A 132 -10.40 0.02 11.16
CA LEU A 132 -11.68 0.62 11.50
C LEU A 132 -12.71 0.22 10.45
N HIS A 133 -13.87 -0.21 10.88
CA HIS A 133 -15.01 -0.43 9.99
C HIS A 133 -15.74 0.89 9.73
N LEU A 134 -16.18 1.08 8.51
CA LEU A 134 -17.08 2.15 8.14
C LEU A 134 -18.51 1.64 8.38
N PRO A 135 -19.43 2.48 8.89
CA PRO A 135 -20.81 2.05 9.18
C PRO A 135 -21.53 1.48 7.95
N PHE A 136 -21.20 2.04 6.78
CA PHE A 136 -21.68 1.61 5.46
C PHE A 136 -20.54 1.75 4.45
N PRO A 137 -20.52 0.96 3.36
CA PRO A 137 -19.61 1.18 2.24
C PRO A 137 -19.76 2.62 1.74
N THR A 138 -18.66 3.38 1.69
CA THR A 138 -18.69 4.80 1.35
C THR A 138 -17.40 5.28 0.70
N ASN A 139 -17.50 6.34 -0.12
CA ASN A 139 -16.39 7.12 -0.63
C ASN A 139 -16.46 8.59 -0.18
N ASN A 140 -17.35 8.91 0.76
CA ASN A 140 -17.54 10.24 1.30
C ASN A 140 -16.32 10.68 2.10
N SER A 141 -15.62 11.74 1.65
CA SER A 141 -14.40 12.25 2.26
C SER A 141 -14.61 12.67 3.71
N ILE A 142 -15.73 13.30 4.05
CA ILE A 142 -16.02 13.77 5.41
C ILE A 142 -16.12 12.59 6.37
N LYS A 143 -16.86 11.53 5.98
CA LYS A 143 -17.03 10.32 6.81
C LYS A 143 -15.70 9.58 6.98
N ILE A 144 -14.91 9.45 5.92
CA ILE A 144 -13.59 8.79 5.93
C ILE A 144 -12.60 9.59 6.78
N VAL A 145 -12.50 10.91 6.60
CA VAL A 145 -11.61 11.78 7.38
C VAL A 145 -11.98 11.73 8.87
N LYS A 146 -13.27 11.88 9.20
CA LYS A 146 -13.73 11.79 10.60
C LYS A 146 -13.29 10.47 11.25
N ARG A 147 -13.49 9.36 10.55
CA ARG A 147 -13.11 8.03 11.05
C ARG A 147 -11.59 7.86 11.14
N ALA A 148 -10.84 8.43 10.20
CA ALA A 148 -9.38 8.43 10.22
C ALA A 148 -8.81 9.21 11.41
N LEU A 149 -9.41 10.37 11.74
CA LEU A 149 -9.04 11.16 12.90
C LEU A 149 -9.29 10.42 14.22
N GLU A 150 -10.37 9.68 14.35
CA GLU A 150 -10.60 8.79 15.50
C GLU A 150 -9.49 7.72 15.61
N GLY A 151 -9.05 7.19 14.46
CA GLY A 151 -8.00 6.18 14.38
C GLY A 151 -6.64 6.71 14.80
N ILE A 152 -6.21 7.85 14.26
CA ILE A 152 -4.90 8.43 14.58
C ILE A 152 -4.78 8.80 16.06
N ARG A 153 -5.85 9.33 16.67
CA ARG A 153 -5.91 9.65 18.11
C ARG A 153 -5.67 8.43 18.98
N LYS A 154 -6.17 7.25 18.57
CA LYS A 154 -6.01 5.99 19.32
C LYS A 154 -4.59 5.41 19.24
N ILE A 155 -3.90 5.60 18.13
CA ILE A 155 -2.56 5.03 17.92
C ILE A 155 -1.44 6.03 18.15
N TYR A 156 -1.74 7.31 18.26
CA TYR A 156 -0.75 8.32 18.60
C TYR A 156 -0.17 8.10 19.99
N ARG A 157 1.13 8.28 20.13
CA ARG A 157 1.85 8.31 21.40
C ARG A 157 2.81 9.51 21.42
N PRO A 158 2.79 10.34 22.48
CA PRO A 158 3.74 11.45 22.60
C PRO A 158 5.17 10.94 22.77
N GLY A 159 6.13 11.75 22.38
CA GLY A 159 7.57 11.46 22.54
C GLY A 159 8.17 10.56 21.46
N PHE A 160 7.45 10.29 20.37
CA PHE A 160 7.95 9.63 19.19
C PHE A 160 8.04 10.58 18.01
N ARG A 161 9.05 10.39 17.17
CA ARG A 161 9.30 11.15 15.95
C ARG A 161 8.78 10.37 14.74
N TYR A 162 7.56 10.67 14.33
CA TYR A 162 6.89 9.97 13.24
C TYR A 162 7.49 10.35 11.89
N LYS A 163 7.92 9.35 11.12
CA LYS A 163 8.53 9.55 9.80
C LYS A 163 7.56 9.28 8.66
N LYS A 164 6.53 8.46 8.90
CA LYS A 164 5.52 8.14 7.88
C LYS A 164 4.15 7.94 8.52
N ALA A 165 3.12 8.39 7.83
CA ALA A 165 1.73 8.10 8.15
C ALA A 165 0.94 7.80 6.86
N GLY A 166 -0.21 7.14 7.00
CA GLY A 166 -1.06 6.85 5.86
C GLY A 166 -2.39 6.24 6.22
N ILE A 167 -3.23 6.15 5.19
CA ILE A 167 -4.55 5.53 5.22
C ILE A 167 -4.59 4.46 4.12
N ILE A 168 -5.18 3.32 4.43
CA ILE A 168 -5.50 2.27 3.47
C ILE A 168 -6.99 2.01 3.57
N LEU A 169 -7.69 2.03 2.45
CA LEU A 169 -9.08 1.60 2.32
C LEU A 169 -9.13 0.16 1.82
N TYR A 170 -10.04 -0.65 2.34
CA TYR A 170 -10.22 -2.06 2.02
C TYR A 170 -11.68 -2.39 1.74
N GLY A 171 -11.90 -3.57 1.14
CA GLY A 171 -13.22 -4.02 0.74
C GLY A 171 -13.81 -3.08 -0.30
N LEU A 172 -12.98 -2.77 -1.33
CA LEU A 172 -13.41 -1.92 -2.41
C LEU A 172 -14.41 -2.68 -3.30
N SER A 173 -15.56 -2.05 -3.55
CA SER A 173 -16.59 -2.58 -4.44
C SER A 173 -17.13 -1.44 -5.30
N ARG A 174 -17.67 -1.79 -6.47
CA ARG A 174 -18.36 -0.78 -7.30
C ARG A 174 -19.56 -0.25 -6.54
N HIS A 175 -19.79 1.02 -6.66
CA HIS A 175 -20.96 1.69 -6.12
C HIS A 175 -22.23 1.20 -6.86
N ASN A 176 -22.68 -0.02 -6.52
CA ASN A 176 -23.96 -0.50 -7.02
C ASN A 176 -25.09 0.24 -6.28
N VAL A 177 -25.85 1.00 -7.02
CA VAL A 177 -27.06 1.65 -6.55
C VAL A 177 -28.13 0.59 -6.30
N THR A 178 -27.97 -0.20 -5.23
CA THR A 178 -29.09 -0.96 -4.70
C THR A 178 -29.91 0.02 -3.90
N ARG A 179 -31.01 0.50 -4.49
CA ARG A 179 -31.99 1.40 -3.87
C ARG A 179 -32.59 0.71 -2.64
N GLY A 180 -32.17 1.09 -1.44
CA GLY A 180 -32.74 0.69 -0.17
C GLY A 180 -33.27 1.90 0.59
N LEU A 181 -34.10 1.70 1.62
CA LEU A 181 -34.73 2.74 2.44
C LEU A 181 -33.75 3.74 3.10
N LEU A 182 -32.42 3.52 3.02
CA LEU A 182 -31.35 4.37 3.55
C LEU A 182 -30.71 5.28 2.47
N ASP A 183 -31.28 5.34 1.27
CA ASP A 183 -30.69 6.07 0.13
C ASP A 183 -30.80 7.60 0.23
N TYR A 184 -31.69 8.12 1.07
CA TYR A 184 -31.83 9.58 1.22
C TYR A 184 -30.55 10.27 1.73
N ASP A 185 -29.84 9.61 2.64
CA ASP A 185 -28.57 10.13 3.20
C ASP A 185 -27.40 9.96 2.21
N ARG A 186 -27.50 9.01 1.28
CA ARG A 186 -26.53 8.78 0.21
C ARG A 186 -26.63 9.81 -0.92
N ASP A 187 -27.81 10.08 -1.40
CA ASP A 187 -28.05 11.01 -2.55
C ASP A 187 -27.58 12.43 -2.21
N THR A 188 -27.84 12.89 -0.99
CA THR A 188 -27.34 14.17 -0.47
C THR A 188 -25.81 14.15 -0.33
N SER A 189 -25.23 13.03 0.10
CA SER A 189 -23.79 12.83 0.25
C SER A 189 -23.07 12.88 -1.10
N ASP A 190 -23.61 12.24 -2.13
CA ASP A 190 -23.01 12.20 -3.47
C ASP A 190 -23.08 13.57 -4.15
N ARG A 191 -24.17 14.31 -3.98
CA ARG A 191 -24.29 15.70 -4.47
C ARG A 191 -23.27 16.63 -3.84
N ILE A 192 -23.06 16.53 -2.52
CA ILE A 192 -22.05 17.33 -1.82
C ILE A 192 -20.65 17.00 -2.31
N MET A 193 -20.33 15.71 -2.48
CA MET A 193 -19.00 15.30 -2.95
C MET A 193 -18.71 15.76 -4.38
N ASN A 194 -19.69 15.64 -5.29
CA ASN A 194 -19.56 16.12 -6.68
C ASN A 194 -19.43 17.65 -6.79
N THR A 195 -19.72 18.39 -5.72
CA THR A 195 -19.54 19.86 -5.68
C THR A 195 -18.17 20.24 -5.12
N ILE A 196 -17.51 19.35 -4.36
CA ILE A 196 -16.22 19.59 -3.70
C ILE A 196 -15.05 19.18 -4.59
N ASP A 197 -15.24 18.17 -5.46
CA ASP A 197 -14.26 17.69 -6.44
C ASP A 197 -14.25 18.58 -7.69
#